data_818946270da86d5ccc014a1779c5d1d7
#
_entry.id   818946270da86d5ccc014a1779c5d1d7
#
_cell.length_a   1.000
_cell.length_b   1.000
_cell.length_c   1.000
_cell.angle_alpha   90.00
_cell.angle_beta   90.00
_cell.angle_gamma   90.00
#
_symmetry.space_group_name_H-M   'P 1'
#
loop_
_entity.id
_entity.type
_entity.pdbx_description
1 polymer ?
#
loop_
_entity_poly.entity_id
_entity_poly.type
_entity_poly.pdbx_seq_one_letter_code
_entity_poly.pdbx_strand_id
1 'polypeptide(L)'
;MNLSQGLFTTIRSLVRILRGKPQVPASLADNPLLHVILNRRSVRSFTAQVIPEDIFAAILEAGRLAPSTVNLQTWAFAMFDGDLWRQTFGHSIPFRGNRAVIVITDMHRDRQVLDAFPYSPLVEHTIAVTNASLAAMNMNIAAEALGVSSVMLSETGRSGLLDAKYLKERLGLPEGTVPLMTMVFGYARGPYPPMPPKLPTEQVFFQGQYPPPDHQTMEDWLAQMVAGYKASHLRSSFEKQLNVYQNKIGQAENDLREMVFYRERHP
;
A
#
# COMPACT_ATOMS: atom_id res chain seq x y z
N MET A 1 -17.08 30.63 -7.49
CA MET A 1 -16.87 29.60 -8.54
C MET A 1 -18.23 29.23 -9.11
N ASN A 2 -18.45 29.43 -10.43
CA ASN A 2 -19.76 29.23 -11.05
C ASN A 2 -20.12 27.73 -11.04
N LEU A 3 -21.32 27.35 -10.56
CA LEU A 3 -21.82 25.97 -10.47
C LEU A 3 -21.71 25.19 -11.80
N SER A 4 -21.89 25.88 -12.94
CA SER A 4 -21.73 25.30 -14.29
C SER A 4 -20.29 24.95 -14.64
N GLN A 5 -19.30 25.75 -14.22
CA GLN A 5 -17.89 25.46 -14.46
C GLN A 5 -17.42 24.26 -13.62
N GLY A 6 -17.88 24.15 -12.37
CA GLY A 6 -17.56 23.01 -11.51
C GLY A 6 -18.12 21.69 -12.02
N LEU A 7 -19.35 21.69 -12.58
CA LEU A 7 -19.97 20.49 -13.14
C LEU A 7 -19.25 20.01 -14.40
N PHE A 8 -18.92 20.92 -15.32
CA PHE A 8 -18.20 20.61 -16.55
C PHE A 8 -16.81 20.04 -16.28
N THR A 9 -16.06 20.62 -15.34
CA THR A 9 -14.75 20.11 -14.92
C THR A 9 -14.88 18.72 -14.29
N THR A 10 -15.89 18.48 -13.48
CA THR A 10 -16.15 17.16 -12.88
C THR A 10 -16.45 16.11 -13.94
N ILE A 11 -17.34 16.40 -14.90
CA ILE A 11 -17.69 15.47 -15.99
C ILE A 11 -16.46 15.17 -16.86
N ARG A 12 -15.69 16.19 -17.23
CA ARG A 12 -14.45 16.02 -18.01
C ARG A 12 -13.44 15.13 -17.27
N SER A 13 -13.29 15.32 -15.98
CA SER A 13 -12.41 14.50 -15.13
C SER A 13 -12.88 13.04 -15.05
N LEU A 14 -14.17 12.79 -14.87
CA LEU A 14 -14.73 11.45 -14.87
C LEU A 14 -14.56 10.74 -16.21
N VAL A 15 -14.78 11.43 -17.33
CA VAL A 15 -14.53 10.87 -18.67
C VAL A 15 -13.06 10.51 -18.87
N ARG A 16 -12.12 11.34 -18.39
CA ARG A 16 -10.68 11.02 -18.44
C ARG A 16 -10.34 9.78 -17.59
N ILE A 17 -10.93 9.65 -16.39
CA ILE A 17 -10.74 8.48 -15.53
C ILE A 17 -11.26 7.20 -16.22
N LEU A 18 -12.45 7.24 -16.78
CA LEU A 18 -13.04 6.09 -17.46
C LEU A 18 -12.29 5.68 -18.73
N ARG A 19 -11.65 6.63 -19.42
CA ARG A 19 -10.83 6.40 -20.61
C ARG A 19 -9.36 6.12 -20.29
N GLY A 20 -8.94 6.29 -19.03
CA GLY A 20 -7.57 6.06 -18.61
C GLY A 20 -7.17 4.60 -18.85
N LYS A 21 -6.10 4.40 -19.64
CA LYS A 21 -5.51 3.08 -19.93
C LYS A 21 -4.00 3.15 -19.71
N PRO A 22 -3.38 2.04 -19.31
CA PRO A 22 -1.92 1.94 -19.30
C PRO A 22 -1.35 2.23 -20.69
N GLN A 23 -0.23 2.94 -20.73
CA GLN A 23 0.48 3.24 -21.96
C GLN A 23 1.55 2.16 -22.19
N VAL A 24 1.28 1.23 -23.07
CA VAL A 24 2.18 0.14 -23.45
C VAL A 24 2.29 0.09 -24.96
N PRO A 25 3.49 -0.09 -25.53
CA PRO A 25 3.64 -0.35 -26.95
C PRO A 25 2.78 -1.52 -27.40
N ALA A 26 2.13 -1.41 -28.57
CA ALA A 26 1.22 -2.44 -29.08
C ALA A 26 1.92 -3.82 -29.23
N SER A 27 3.22 -3.83 -29.55
CA SER A 27 4.04 -5.04 -29.64
C SER A 27 4.23 -5.79 -28.33
N LEU A 28 3.94 -5.17 -27.18
CA LEU A 28 4.08 -5.75 -25.84
C LEU A 28 2.73 -5.96 -25.15
N ALA A 29 1.62 -5.63 -25.79
CA ALA A 29 0.28 -5.67 -25.20
C ALA A 29 -0.11 -7.07 -24.71
N ASP A 30 0.34 -8.11 -25.41
CA ASP A 30 0.00 -9.52 -25.11
C ASP A 30 0.96 -10.19 -24.12
N ASN A 31 1.94 -9.44 -23.55
CA ASN A 31 2.84 -10.02 -22.58
C ASN A 31 2.10 -10.34 -21.27
N PRO A 32 2.05 -11.61 -20.82
CA PRO A 32 1.21 -12.01 -19.68
C PRO A 32 1.63 -11.36 -18.37
N LEU A 33 2.92 -11.14 -18.14
CA LEU A 33 3.41 -10.50 -16.93
C LEU A 33 3.05 -9.01 -16.90
N LEU A 34 3.21 -8.30 -18.02
CA LEU A 34 2.79 -6.91 -18.15
C LEU A 34 1.27 -6.79 -17.95
N HIS A 35 0.50 -7.74 -18.50
CA HIS A 35 -0.96 -7.76 -18.31
C HIS A 35 -1.35 -7.81 -16.82
N VAL A 36 -0.70 -8.66 -16.03
CA VAL A 36 -0.90 -8.74 -14.58
C VAL A 36 -0.61 -7.38 -13.91
N ILE A 37 0.57 -6.80 -14.16
CA ILE A 37 1.01 -5.54 -13.54
C ILE A 37 0.07 -4.38 -13.90
N LEU A 38 -0.32 -4.27 -15.17
CA LEU A 38 -1.09 -3.15 -15.72
C LEU A 38 -2.57 -3.20 -15.32
N ASN A 39 -3.12 -4.40 -15.16
CA ASN A 39 -4.54 -4.60 -14.85
C ASN A 39 -4.85 -4.77 -13.37
N ARG A 40 -3.84 -5.03 -12.53
CA ARG A 40 -4.02 -5.11 -11.09
C ARG A 40 -4.67 -3.85 -10.51
N ARG A 41 -5.65 -4.05 -9.66
CA ARG A 41 -6.36 -2.95 -8.96
C ARG A 41 -6.45 -3.23 -7.47
N SER A 42 -6.61 -2.16 -6.69
CA SER A 42 -6.92 -2.25 -5.26
C SER A 42 -8.40 -2.60 -5.09
N VAL A 43 -8.69 -3.87 -4.81
CA VAL A 43 -10.05 -4.38 -4.64
C VAL A 43 -10.48 -4.21 -3.18
N ARG A 44 -11.66 -3.61 -2.97
CA ARG A 44 -12.23 -3.31 -1.64
C ARG A 44 -13.59 -3.95 -1.43
N SER A 45 -13.86 -5.06 -2.12
CA SER A 45 -15.07 -5.87 -1.93
C SER A 45 -14.77 -7.28 -2.39
N PHE A 46 -14.81 -8.23 -1.46
CA PHE A 46 -14.46 -9.61 -1.72
C PHE A 46 -15.66 -10.55 -1.59
N THR A 47 -15.60 -11.69 -2.26
CA THR A 47 -16.55 -12.80 -2.10
C THR A 47 -16.22 -13.59 -0.84
N ALA A 48 -17.10 -14.54 -0.48
CA ALA A 48 -16.83 -15.47 0.63
C ALA A 48 -15.96 -16.68 0.20
N GLN A 49 -15.50 -16.72 -1.04
CA GLN A 49 -14.67 -17.82 -1.55
C GLN A 49 -13.34 -17.87 -0.80
N VAL A 50 -12.98 -19.06 -0.34
CA VAL A 50 -11.73 -19.30 0.40
C VAL A 50 -10.57 -19.39 -0.58
N ILE A 51 -9.45 -18.75 -0.25
CA ILE A 51 -8.18 -18.91 -0.98
C ILE A 51 -7.58 -20.25 -0.56
N PRO A 52 -7.29 -21.18 -1.50
CA PRO A 52 -6.59 -22.43 -1.21
C PRO A 52 -5.23 -22.19 -0.56
N GLU A 53 -4.82 -23.10 0.32
CA GLU A 53 -3.57 -22.93 1.09
C GLU A 53 -2.33 -22.92 0.20
N ASP A 54 -2.31 -23.72 -0.85
CA ASP A 54 -1.22 -23.76 -1.84
C ASP A 54 -1.08 -22.45 -2.61
N ILE A 55 -2.19 -21.83 -3.00
CA ILE A 55 -2.20 -20.50 -3.63
C ILE A 55 -1.70 -19.44 -2.64
N PHE A 56 -2.17 -19.49 -1.38
CA PHE A 56 -1.71 -18.52 -0.39
C PHE A 56 -0.23 -18.70 -0.05
N ALA A 57 0.24 -19.95 0.06
CA ALA A 57 1.65 -20.26 0.25
C ALA A 57 2.53 -19.73 -0.90
N ALA A 58 2.09 -19.87 -2.16
CA ALA A 58 2.80 -19.33 -3.31
C ALA A 58 2.89 -17.79 -3.29
N ILE A 59 1.83 -17.11 -2.83
CA ILE A 59 1.84 -15.64 -2.65
C ILE A 59 2.89 -15.24 -1.60
N LEU A 60 2.94 -15.94 -0.48
CA LEU A 60 3.90 -15.67 0.60
C LEU A 60 5.34 -15.93 0.16
N GLU A 61 5.56 -17.02 -0.59
CA GLU A 61 6.87 -17.36 -1.13
C GLU A 61 7.38 -16.29 -2.10
N ALA A 62 6.52 -15.73 -2.94
CA ALA A 62 6.88 -14.60 -3.80
C ALA A 62 7.37 -13.39 -2.99
N GLY A 63 6.77 -13.13 -1.83
CA GLY A 63 7.24 -12.09 -0.91
C GLY A 63 8.61 -12.42 -0.31
N ARG A 64 8.81 -13.67 0.12
CA ARG A 64 10.08 -14.15 0.68
C ARG A 64 11.24 -14.03 -0.31
N LEU A 65 10.99 -14.22 -1.61
CA LEU A 65 11.98 -14.17 -2.69
C LEU A 65 12.25 -12.76 -3.22
N ALA A 66 11.69 -11.72 -2.62
CA ALA A 66 11.96 -10.35 -3.05
C ALA A 66 13.44 -9.99 -2.90
N PRO A 67 13.98 -9.12 -3.75
CA PRO A 67 15.31 -8.59 -3.56
C PRO A 67 15.38 -7.70 -2.31
N SER A 68 16.55 -7.71 -1.66
CA SER A 68 16.80 -6.84 -0.51
C SER A 68 18.23 -6.33 -0.49
N THR A 69 18.47 -5.22 0.15
CA THR A 69 19.80 -4.62 0.31
C THR A 69 20.74 -5.64 0.95
N VAL A 70 21.81 -6.00 0.26
CA VAL A 70 22.84 -6.98 0.69
C VAL A 70 22.22 -8.31 1.17
N ASN A 71 21.02 -8.64 0.68
CA ASN A 71 20.24 -9.83 1.07
C ASN A 71 19.88 -9.90 2.57
N LEU A 72 19.75 -8.78 3.24
CA LEU A 72 19.41 -8.73 4.68
C LEU A 72 17.98 -9.16 5.00
N GLN A 73 17.08 -9.10 4.01
CA GLN A 73 15.68 -9.57 4.17
C GLN A 73 14.97 -8.95 5.38
N THR A 74 15.11 -7.64 5.55
CA THR A 74 14.64 -6.84 6.70
C THR A 74 13.11 -6.72 6.75
N TRP A 75 12.40 -7.83 6.67
CA TRP A 75 10.95 -7.93 6.73
C TRP A 75 10.49 -9.12 7.56
N ALA A 76 9.32 -8.98 8.14
CA ALA A 76 8.53 -10.07 8.70
C ALA A 76 7.07 -9.96 8.24
N PHE A 77 6.35 -11.08 8.25
CA PHE A 77 4.96 -11.13 7.81
C PHE A 77 4.10 -11.80 8.88
N ALA A 78 3.16 -11.06 9.45
CA ALA A 78 2.14 -11.64 10.32
C ALA A 78 0.92 -12.03 9.48
N MET A 79 0.60 -13.33 9.44
CA MET A 79 -0.44 -13.90 8.58
C MET A 79 -1.70 -14.17 9.38
N PHE A 80 -2.86 -13.92 8.75
CA PHE A 80 -4.17 -14.09 9.39
C PHE A 80 -5.19 -14.70 8.43
N ASP A 81 -5.95 -15.63 8.94
CA ASP A 81 -7.29 -15.94 8.45
C ASP A 81 -8.34 -15.09 9.18
N GLY A 82 -9.62 -15.28 8.85
CA GLY A 82 -10.70 -14.49 9.43
C GLY A 82 -10.91 -14.68 10.92
N ASP A 83 -10.64 -15.88 11.43
CA ASP A 83 -10.86 -16.22 12.83
C ASP A 83 -9.72 -15.70 13.71
N LEU A 84 -8.48 -15.93 13.32
CA LEU A 84 -7.30 -15.40 14.01
C LEU A 84 -7.31 -13.86 14.00
N TRP A 85 -7.69 -13.24 12.88
CA TRP A 85 -7.82 -11.78 12.81
C TRP A 85 -8.86 -11.27 13.82
N ARG A 86 -10.03 -11.92 13.89
CA ARG A 86 -11.09 -11.52 14.83
C ARG A 86 -10.67 -11.70 16.28
N GLN A 87 -9.99 -12.79 16.60
CA GLN A 87 -9.42 -13.03 17.94
C GLN A 87 -8.41 -11.95 18.32
N THR A 88 -7.55 -11.57 17.40
CA THR A 88 -6.47 -10.57 17.64
C THR A 88 -7.01 -9.14 17.73
N PHE A 89 -7.92 -8.74 16.83
CA PHE A 89 -8.31 -7.35 16.66
C PHE A 89 -9.76 -7.03 17.04
N GLY A 90 -10.59 -8.03 17.31
CA GLY A 90 -11.99 -7.85 17.72
C GLY A 90 -12.97 -7.50 16.60
N HIS A 91 -12.53 -7.52 15.33
CA HIS A 91 -13.37 -7.24 14.15
C HIS A 91 -12.97 -8.11 12.96
N SER A 92 -13.77 -8.12 11.91
CA SER A 92 -13.47 -8.87 10.69
C SER A 92 -12.30 -8.23 9.90
N ILE A 93 -11.61 -9.03 9.09
CA ILE A 93 -10.63 -8.52 8.10
C ILE A 93 -11.31 -7.41 7.28
N PRO A 94 -10.60 -6.28 7.02
CA PRO A 94 -11.13 -5.19 6.22
C PRO A 94 -11.73 -5.67 4.90
N PHE A 95 -12.81 -5.02 4.47
CA PHE A 95 -13.55 -5.35 3.23
C PHE A 95 -14.06 -6.79 3.11
N ARG A 96 -14.11 -7.52 4.23
CA ARG A 96 -14.43 -8.96 4.30
C ARG A 96 -13.45 -9.80 3.48
N GLY A 97 -12.15 -9.44 3.54
CA GLY A 97 -11.10 -10.26 2.94
C GLY A 97 -11.05 -11.66 3.52
N ASN A 98 -10.49 -12.58 2.77
CA ASN A 98 -10.34 -13.98 3.17
C ASN A 98 -9.05 -14.21 3.97
N ARG A 99 -7.97 -13.59 3.56
CA ARG A 99 -6.65 -13.62 4.21
C ARG A 99 -6.13 -12.20 4.40
N ALA A 100 -5.31 -12.01 5.42
CA ALA A 100 -4.57 -10.76 5.60
C ALA A 100 -3.11 -11.04 5.98
N VAL A 101 -2.22 -10.14 5.55
CA VAL A 101 -0.80 -10.16 5.90
C VAL A 101 -0.42 -8.76 6.37
N ILE A 102 0.06 -8.63 7.60
CA ILE A 102 0.68 -7.40 8.07
C ILE A 102 2.16 -7.47 7.72
N VAL A 103 2.60 -6.54 6.89
CA VAL A 103 3.99 -6.37 6.47
C VAL A 103 4.71 -5.51 7.49
N ILE A 104 5.80 -6.01 8.00
CA ILE A 104 6.56 -5.43 9.11
C ILE A 104 8.01 -5.23 8.66
N THR A 105 8.59 -4.06 8.91
CA THR A 105 10.05 -3.92 8.84
C THR A 105 10.68 -4.62 10.01
N ASP A 106 11.77 -5.35 9.79
CA ASP A 106 12.40 -6.14 10.84
C ASP A 106 13.93 -6.01 10.77
N MET A 107 14.45 -5.09 11.58
CA MET A 107 15.89 -4.96 11.84
C MET A 107 16.27 -5.70 13.12
N HIS A 108 15.30 -6.20 13.89
CA HIS A 108 15.54 -6.88 15.14
C HIS A 108 16.35 -8.16 14.93
N ARG A 109 15.96 -9.00 13.96
CA ARG A 109 16.63 -10.27 13.68
C ARG A 109 18.07 -10.09 13.22
N ASP A 110 18.30 -9.16 12.31
CA ASP A 110 19.64 -8.92 11.77
C ASP A 110 20.60 -8.48 12.86
N ARG A 111 20.15 -7.67 13.79
CA ARG A 111 20.96 -7.18 14.92
C ARG A 111 21.36 -8.24 15.94
N GLN A 112 20.66 -9.40 15.95
CA GLN A 112 21.07 -10.52 16.79
C GLN A 112 22.40 -11.15 16.33
N VAL A 113 22.74 -10.97 15.06
CA VAL A 113 23.89 -11.64 14.40
C VAL A 113 24.84 -10.67 13.70
N LEU A 114 24.43 -9.43 13.44
CA LEU A 114 25.20 -8.41 12.71
C LEU A 114 25.32 -7.14 13.58
N ASP A 115 26.27 -7.14 14.49
CA ASP A 115 26.60 -5.95 15.29
C ASP A 115 27.76 -5.12 14.67
N ALA A 116 27.98 -5.28 13.37
CA ALA A 116 29.09 -4.66 12.65
C ALA A 116 28.80 -3.23 12.18
N PHE A 117 27.54 -2.81 12.19
CA PHE A 117 27.14 -1.51 11.67
C PHE A 117 26.91 -0.50 12.81
N PRO A 118 27.39 0.76 12.62
CA PRO A 118 27.05 1.82 13.57
C PRO A 118 25.54 2.03 13.61
N TYR A 119 25.02 2.38 14.78
CA TYR A 119 23.61 2.70 14.93
C TYR A 119 23.23 3.90 14.06
N SER A 120 22.42 3.66 13.04
CA SER A 120 21.99 4.64 12.04
C SER A 120 20.49 4.50 11.79
N PRO A 121 19.63 4.89 12.75
CA PRO A 121 18.22 4.52 12.77
C PRO A 121 17.43 4.96 11.53
N LEU A 122 17.69 6.14 10.98
CA LEU A 122 17.02 6.61 9.77
C LEU A 122 17.43 5.81 8.54
N VAL A 123 18.72 5.51 8.39
CA VAL A 123 19.22 4.72 7.23
C VAL A 123 18.67 3.30 7.31
N GLU A 124 18.78 2.68 8.48
CA GLU A 124 18.27 1.32 8.70
C GLU A 124 16.76 1.21 8.46
N HIS A 125 15.99 2.15 9.01
CA HIS A 125 14.54 2.19 8.78
C HIS A 125 14.21 2.39 7.30
N THR A 126 14.90 3.30 6.60
CA THR A 126 14.67 3.55 5.17
C THR A 126 14.96 2.31 4.33
N ILE A 127 16.06 1.61 4.61
CA ILE A 127 16.41 0.35 3.95
C ILE A 127 15.34 -0.71 4.24
N ALA A 128 14.93 -0.85 5.49
CA ALA A 128 13.93 -1.85 5.87
C ALA A 128 12.56 -1.58 5.25
N VAL A 129 12.13 -0.32 5.17
CA VAL A 129 10.90 0.08 4.46
C VAL A 129 10.99 -0.26 2.97
N THR A 130 12.12 0.05 2.33
CA THR A 130 12.35 -0.27 0.91
C THR A 130 12.25 -1.78 0.68
N ASN A 131 12.98 -2.58 1.44
CA ASN A 131 13.00 -4.04 1.32
C ASN A 131 11.59 -4.64 1.56
N ALA A 132 10.92 -4.26 2.64
CA ALA A 132 9.58 -4.75 2.97
C ALA A 132 8.53 -4.35 1.92
N SER A 133 8.66 -3.17 1.31
CA SER A 133 7.78 -2.71 0.23
C SER A 133 7.97 -3.52 -1.06
N LEU A 134 9.21 -3.90 -1.40
CA LEU A 134 9.49 -4.80 -2.52
C LEU A 134 8.87 -6.18 -2.29
N ALA A 135 8.98 -6.73 -1.10
CA ALA A 135 8.37 -8.00 -0.74
C ALA A 135 6.83 -7.95 -0.82
N ALA A 136 6.22 -6.87 -0.30
CA ALA A 136 4.78 -6.65 -0.42
C ALA A 136 4.34 -6.55 -1.88
N MET A 137 5.11 -5.87 -2.74
CA MET A 137 4.77 -5.76 -4.16
C MET A 137 4.89 -7.09 -4.89
N ASN A 138 5.89 -7.93 -4.56
CA ASN A 138 5.99 -9.29 -5.10
C ASN A 138 4.75 -10.13 -4.72
N MET A 139 4.33 -10.12 -3.46
CA MET A 139 3.09 -10.79 -3.04
C MET A 139 1.86 -10.28 -3.80
N ASN A 140 1.79 -8.97 -4.02
CA ASN A 140 0.68 -8.34 -4.72
C ASN A 140 0.59 -8.76 -6.19
N ILE A 141 1.74 -8.84 -6.89
CA ILE A 141 1.82 -9.30 -8.29
C ILE A 141 1.50 -10.80 -8.37
N ALA A 142 2.06 -11.61 -7.46
CA ALA A 142 1.80 -13.03 -7.40
C ALA A 142 0.32 -13.34 -7.16
N ALA A 143 -0.33 -12.61 -6.24
CA ALA A 143 -1.76 -12.75 -5.99
C ALA A 143 -2.57 -12.50 -7.27
N GLU A 144 -2.33 -11.39 -7.97
CA GLU A 144 -3.02 -11.07 -9.23
C GLU A 144 -2.77 -12.13 -10.29
N ALA A 145 -1.54 -12.62 -10.44
CA ALA A 145 -1.17 -13.68 -11.39
C ALA A 145 -1.89 -15.01 -11.09
N LEU A 146 -2.21 -15.27 -9.83
CA LEU A 146 -2.95 -16.45 -9.37
C LEU A 146 -4.48 -16.22 -9.30
N GLY A 147 -4.97 -15.10 -9.83
CA GLY A 147 -6.40 -14.76 -9.84
C GLY A 147 -6.95 -14.31 -8.48
N VAL A 148 -6.07 -14.03 -7.51
CA VAL A 148 -6.42 -13.50 -6.19
C VAL A 148 -6.27 -11.98 -6.19
N SER A 149 -7.36 -11.28 -5.91
CA SER A 149 -7.34 -9.84 -5.79
C SER A 149 -6.83 -9.39 -4.43
N SER A 150 -6.26 -8.18 -4.38
CA SER A 150 -5.72 -7.65 -3.13
C SER A 150 -5.94 -6.13 -2.96
N VAL A 151 -5.73 -5.66 -1.74
CA VAL A 151 -5.56 -4.24 -1.41
C VAL A 151 -4.50 -4.06 -0.33
N MET A 152 -3.66 -3.05 -0.49
CA MET A 152 -2.71 -2.60 0.53
C MET A 152 -3.32 -1.44 1.32
N LEU A 153 -3.26 -1.52 2.65
CA LEU A 153 -3.81 -0.54 3.58
C LEU A 153 -2.70 -0.03 4.49
N SER A 154 -2.39 1.26 4.40
CA SER A 154 -1.37 1.91 5.23
C SER A 154 -1.96 2.83 6.30
N GLU A 155 -3.27 3.12 6.24
CA GLU A 155 -3.79 4.29 6.92
C GLU A 155 -5.20 4.18 7.51
N THR A 156 -6.01 3.21 7.09
CA THR A 156 -7.41 3.13 7.47
C THR A 156 -7.70 1.97 8.42
N GLY A 157 -8.53 2.23 9.42
CA GLY A 157 -9.10 1.19 10.26
C GLY A 157 -8.09 0.39 11.08
N ARG A 158 -7.08 1.05 11.62
CA ARG A 158 -6.03 0.41 12.44
C ARG A 158 -5.28 -0.69 11.69
N SER A 159 -4.91 -0.43 10.45
CA SER A 159 -4.40 -1.44 9.53
C SER A 159 -3.00 -1.21 8.98
N GLY A 160 -2.26 -0.23 9.49
CA GLY A 160 -0.93 0.02 8.95
C GLY A 160 -0.18 1.15 9.65
N LEU A 161 0.67 1.83 8.91
CA LEU A 161 1.65 2.79 9.38
C LEU A 161 1.08 3.88 10.32
N LEU A 162 -0.13 4.37 10.06
CA LEU A 162 -0.76 5.39 10.90
C LEU A 162 -1.30 4.85 12.25
N ASP A 163 -1.26 3.54 12.45
CA ASP A 163 -1.65 2.87 13.69
C ASP A 163 -0.55 1.87 14.11
N ALA A 164 0.71 2.15 13.77
CA ALA A 164 1.83 1.25 13.94
C ALA A 164 2.06 0.85 15.41
N LYS A 165 1.93 1.78 16.35
CA LYS A 165 2.05 1.50 17.78
C LYS A 165 1.00 0.51 18.26
N TYR A 166 -0.25 0.71 17.88
CA TYR A 166 -1.34 -0.23 18.20
C TYR A 166 -1.07 -1.64 17.64
N LEU A 167 -0.61 -1.72 16.38
CA LEU A 167 -0.28 -3.02 15.78
C LEU A 167 0.93 -3.67 16.46
N LYS A 168 1.96 -2.89 16.78
CA LYS A 168 3.14 -3.37 17.50
C LYS A 168 2.77 -3.98 18.85
N GLU A 169 1.94 -3.31 19.63
CA GLU A 169 1.44 -3.80 20.92
C GLU A 169 0.60 -5.07 20.75
N ARG A 170 -0.35 -5.07 19.79
CA ARG A 170 -1.24 -6.23 19.57
C ARG A 170 -0.51 -7.48 19.10
N LEU A 171 0.57 -7.32 18.37
CA LEU A 171 1.36 -8.43 17.83
C LEU A 171 2.56 -8.80 18.74
N GLY A 172 2.80 -8.07 19.82
CA GLY A 172 3.96 -8.28 20.69
C GLY A 172 5.29 -8.11 19.95
N LEU A 173 5.37 -7.14 19.03
CA LEU A 173 6.55 -6.96 18.20
C LEU A 173 7.72 -6.36 18.99
N PRO A 174 8.94 -6.90 18.82
CA PRO A 174 10.12 -6.40 19.53
C PRO A 174 10.58 -5.02 19.02
N GLU A 175 11.52 -4.41 19.76
CA GLU A 175 12.20 -3.20 19.30
C GLU A 175 12.96 -3.45 17.99
N GLY A 176 13.08 -2.44 17.13
CA GLY A 176 13.66 -2.57 15.80
C GLY A 176 12.70 -3.10 14.74
N THR A 177 11.40 -3.24 15.05
CA THR A 177 10.35 -3.58 14.09
C THR A 177 9.31 -2.48 13.99
N VAL A 178 8.78 -2.26 12.77
CA VAL A 178 7.71 -1.29 12.52
C VAL A 178 6.66 -1.89 11.56
N PRO A 179 5.39 -2.01 11.95
CA PRO A 179 4.31 -2.38 11.03
C PRO A 179 4.12 -1.30 9.96
N LEU A 180 4.16 -1.70 8.67
CA LEU A 180 4.05 -0.78 7.55
C LEU A 180 2.65 -0.73 6.95
N MET A 181 2.11 -1.89 6.61
CA MET A 181 0.84 -2.00 5.91
C MET A 181 0.19 -3.35 6.15
N THR A 182 -1.11 -3.40 5.97
CA THR A 182 -1.86 -4.64 5.88
C THR A 182 -2.23 -4.91 4.42
N MET A 183 -1.85 -6.07 3.92
CA MET A 183 -2.35 -6.60 2.66
C MET A 183 -3.56 -7.47 2.94
N VAL A 184 -4.67 -7.19 2.25
CA VAL A 184 -5.90 -7.98 2.34
C VAL A 184 -6.10 -8.69 1.02
N PHE A 185 -6.38 -10.00 1.08
CA PHE A 185 -6.53 -10.87 -0.08
C PHE A 185 -7.91 -11.50 -0.11
N GLY A 186 -8.43 -11.75 -1.33
CA GLY A 186 -9.69 -12.41 -1.58
C GLY A 186 -10.04 -12.42 -3.06
N TYR A 187 -11.16 -13.00 -3.42
CA TYR A 187 -11.65 -12.95 -4.80
C TYR A 187 -12.59 -11.76 -4.96
N ALA A 188 -12.37 -10.94 -6.00
CA ALA A 188 -13.16 -9.74 -6.24
C ALA A 188 -14.65 -10.02 -6.35
N ARG A 189 -15.47 -9.20 -5.71
CA ARG A 189 -16.91 -9.20 -5.90
C ARG A 189 -17.28 -8.20 -7.01
N GLY A 190 -17.47 -8.71 -8.22
CA GLY A 190 -17.81 -7.89 -9.39
C GLY A 190 -16.58 -7.35 -10.14
N PRO A 191 -16.78 -6.42 -11.06
CA PRO A 191 -15.71 -5.91 -11.92
C PRO A 191 -14.68 -5.11 -11.14
N TYR A 192 -13.44 -5.11 -11.62
CA TYR A 192 -12.39 -4.27 -11.06
C TYR A 192 -12.71 -2.79 -11.19
N PRO A 193 -12.33 -1.98 -10.21
CA PRO A 193 -12.49 -0.54 -10.29
C PRO A 193 -11.68 0.03 -11.46
N PRO A 194 -12.10 1.17 -12.03
CA PRO A 194 -11.32 1.83 -13.07
C PRO A 194 -9.91 2.20 -12.56
N MET A 195 -8.98 2.39 -13.48
CA MET A 195 -7.64 2.86 -13.15
C MET A 195 -7.72 4.24 -12.47
N PRO A 196 -7.13 4.41 -11.27
CA PRO A 196 -7.11 5.73 -10.65
C PRO A 196 -6.29 6.71 -11.48
N PRO A 197 -6.58 8.02 -11.42
CA PRO A 197 -5.80 9.03 -12.12
C PRO A 197 -4.31 8.91 -11.82
N LYS A 198 -3.51 8.91 -12.89
CA LYS A 198 -2.05 8.90 -12.80
C LYS A 198 -1.50 10.24 -13.24
N LEU A 199 -0.39 10.65 -12.67
CA LEU A 199 0.37 11.76 -13.22
C LEU A 199 0.81 11.42 -14.65
N PRO A 200 0.82 12.38 -15.55
CA PRO A 200 1.37 12.19 -16.90
C PRO A 200 2.83 11.72 -16.83
N THR A 201 3.25 10.98 -17.85
CA THR A 201 4.60 10.40 -17.95
C THR A 201 5.70 11.44 -17.78
N GLU A 202 5.50 12.63 -18.35
CA GLU A 202 6.42 13.76 -18.36
C GLU A 202 6.65 14.36 -16.97
N GLN A 203 5.69 14.15 -16.03
CA GLN A 203 5.81 14.62 -14.65
C GLN A 203 6.51 13.60 -13.74
N VAL A 204 6.69 12.37 -14.22
CA VAL A 204 7.25 11.26 -13.44
C VAL A 204 8.63 10.86 -13.95
N PHE A 205 8.83 10.87 -15.26
CA PHE A 205 10.08 10.49 -15.91
C PHE A 205 10.80 11.70 -16.47
N PHE A 206 12.05 11.84 -16.11
CA PHE A 206 12.92 12.90 -16.63
C PHE A 206 14.34 12.37 -16.87
N GLN A 207 15.09 13.06 -17.71
CA GLN A 207 16.50 12.75 -18.00
C GLN A 207 17.39 13.82 -17.37
N GLY A 208 18.37 13.41 -16.60
CA GLY A 208 19.34 14.30 -15.98
C GLY A 208 18.80 15.01 -14.74
N GLN A 209 18.64 16.31 -14.80
CA GLN A 209 18.24 17.12 -13.65
C GLN A 209 16.72 17.11 -13.45
N TYR A 210 16.30 17.14 -12.17
CA TYR A 210 14.88 17.20 -11.80
C TYR A 210 14.25 18.51 -12.33
N PRO A 211 13.21 18.42 -13.18
CA PRO A 211 12.55 19.60 -13.72
C PRO A 211 11.61 20.24 -12.69
N PRO A 212 11.34 21.55 -12.77
CA PRO A 212 10.28 22.15 -11.97
C PRO A 212 8.92 21.51 -12.33
N PRO A 213 8.01 21.32 -11.34
CA PRO A 213 6.69 20.77 -11.61
C PRO A 213 5.85 21.74 -12.47
N ASP A 214 5.12 21.22 -13.43
CA ASP A 214 4.08 21.97 -14.14
C ASP A 214 2.83 22.11 -13.26
N HIS A 215 2.61 23.28 -12.70
CA HIS A 215 1.49 23.55 -11.77
C HIS A 215 0.13 23.26 -12.40
N GLN A 216 -0.09 23.61 -13.68
CA GLN A 216 -1.37 23.37 -14.33
C GLN A 216 -1.67 21.87 -14.47
N THR A 217 -0.68 21.09 -14.84
CA THR A 217 -0.80 19.61 -14.91
C THR A 217 -1.07 19.01 -13.52
N MET A 218 -0.44 19.51 -12.47
CA MET A 218 -0.68 19.07 -11.09
C MET A 218 -2.09 19.41 -10.61
N GLU A 219 -2.59 20.59 -10.91
CA GLU A 219 -3.96 21.01 -10.60
C GLU A 219 -4.99 20.15 -11.36
N ASP A 220 -4.78 19.90 -12.64
CA ASP A 220 -5.63 19.03 -13.46
C ASP A 220 -5.67 17.59 -12.91
N TRP A 221 -4.54 17.06 -12.47
CA TRP A 221 -4.47 15.75 -11.82
C TRP A 221 -5.22 15.75 -10.49
N LEU A 222 -5.04 16.76 -9.64
CA LEU A 222 -5.75 16.88 -8.36
C LEU A 222 -7.26 16.97 -8.58
N ALA A 223 -7.73 17.72 -9.57
CA ALA A 223 -9.14 17.80 -9.92
C ALA A 223 -9.72 16.42 -10.32
N GLN A 224 -8.95 15.61 -11.05
CA GLN A 224 -9.34 14.22 -11.36
C GLN A 224 -9.40 13.34 -10.11
N MET A 225 -8.44 13.46 -9.19
CA MET A 225 -8.47 12.75 -7.91
C MET A 225 -9.71 13.08 -7.08
N VAL A 226 -10.05 14.37 -6.94
CA VAL A 226 -11.25 14.84 -6.23
C VAL A 226 -12.53 14.31 -6.87
N ALA A 227 -12.64 14.39 -8.20
CA ALA A 227 -13.81 13.90 -8.94
C ALA A 227 -13.96 12.37 -8.81
N GLY A 228 -12.87 11.62 -8.95
CA GLY A 228 -12.87 10.16 -8.79
C GLY A 228 -13.23 9.73 -7.38
N TYR A 229 -12.72 10.43 -6.37
CA TYR A 229 -13.08 10.15 -4.98
C TYR A 229 -14.57 10.38 -4.73
N LYS A 230 -15.12 11.53 -5.16
CA LYS A 230 -16.54 11.86 -5.04
C LYS A 230 -17.44 10.84 -5.73
N ALA A 231 -17.05 10.35 -6.89
CA ALA A 231 -17.80 9.33 -7.64
C ALA A 231 -17.83 7.97 -6.92
N SER A 232 -16.75 7.61 -6.24
CA SER A 232 -16.62 6.32 -5.52
C SER A 232 -17.08 6.35 -4.07
N HIS A 233 -17.25 7.54 -3.46
CA HIS A 233 -17.59 7.75 -2.05
C HIS A 233 -18.76 8.73 -1.90
N LEU A 234 -19.99 8.26 -2.17
CA LEU A 234 -21.20 9.11 -2.18
C LEU A 234 -21.48 9.81 -0.85
N ARG A 235 -20.97 9.29 0.27
CA ARG A 235 -21.22 9.83 1.64
C ARG A 235 -20.01 10.56 2.24
N SER A 236 -18.91 10.69 1.50
CA SER A 236 -17.69 11.35 1.97
C SER A 236 -17.11 12.26 0.89
N SER A 237 -16.32 13.25 1.27
CA SER A 237 -15.57 14.10 0.34
C SER A 237 -14.07 13.84 0.49
N PHE A 238 -13.30 14.17 -0.55
CA PHE A 238 -11.85 14.09 -0.54
C PHE A 238 -11.25 14.95 0.60
N GLU A 239 -11.81 16.12 0.86
CA GLU A 239 -11.43 17.01 1.96
C GLU A 239 -11.62 16.36 3.33
N LYS A 240 -12.75 15.67 3.55
CA LYS A 240 -12.98 14.92 4.80
C LYS A 240 -11.94 13.81 4.98
N GLN A 241 -11.55 13.15 3.89
CA GLN A 241 -10.49 12.14 3.93
C GLN A 241 -9.14 12.76 4.29
N LEU A 242 -8.79 13.91 3.69
CA LEU A 242 -7.56 14.63 4.03
C LEU A 242 -7.54 15.07 5.50
N ASN A 243 -8.66 15.54 6.04
CA ASN A 243 -8.76 15.91 7.46
C ASN A 243 -8.54 14.71 8.39
N VAL A 244 -9.05 13.53 8.03
CA VAL A 244 -8.76 12.29 8.78
C VAL A 244 -7.27 11.99 8.79
N TYR A 245 -6.61 12.16 7.65
CA TYR A 245 -5.16 12.02 7.54
C TYR A 245 -4.41 13.03 8.40
N GLN A 246 -4.73 14.30 8.29
CA GLN A 246 -4.09 15.38 9.07
C GLN A 246 -4.17 15.12 10.57
N ASN A 247 -5.31 14.65 11.06
CA ASN A 247 -5.49 14.30 12.47
C ASN A 247 -4.66 13.12 12.95
N LYS A 248 -4.33 12.19 12.05
CA LYS A 248 -3.54 10.99 12.38
C LYS A 248 -2.03 11.17 12.20
N ILE A 249 -1.61 12.00 11.25
CA ILE A 249 -0.19 12.15 10.89
C ILE A 249 0.67 12.59 12.07
N GLY A 250 0.21 13.55 12.86
CA GLY A 250 0.97 14.03 14.02
C GLY A 250 1.22 12.95 15.06
N GLN A 251 0.22 12.12 15.36
CA GLN A 251 0.39 11.00 16.28
C GLN A 251 1.29 9.91 15.67
N ALA A 252 1.07 9.58 14.41
CA ALA A 252 1.89 8.60 13.70
C ALA A 252 3.37 9.00 13.62
N GLU A 253 3.66 10.29 13.40
CA GLU A 253 5.03 10.80 13.43
C GLU A 253 5.71 10.58 14.78
N ASN A 254 5.01 10.85 15.90
CA ASN A 254 5.54 10.62 17.24
C ASN A 254 5.75 9.12 17.49
N ASP A 255 4.77 8.29 17.16
CA ASP A 255 4.85 6.83 17.33
C ASP A 255 6.02 6.25 16.52
N LEU A 256 6.22 6.71 15.28
CA LEU A 256 7.33 6.29 14.42
C LEU A 256 8.68 6.74 14.97
N ARG A 257 8.80 7.98 15.44
CA ARG A 257 10.03 8.44 16.11
C ARG A 257 10.39 7.54 17.29
N GLU A 258 9.41 7.21 18.10
CA GLU A 258 9.61 6.29 19.21
C GLU A 258 10.09 4.91 18.78
N MET A 259 9.56 4.36 17.71
CA MET A 259 9.93 3.04 17.21
C MET A 259 11.26 3.02 16.47
N VAL A 260 11.58 4.07 15.75
CA VAL A 260 12.83 4.17 14.95
C VAL A 260 14.02 4.49 15.83
N PHE A 261 13.86 5.43 16.77
CA PHE A 261 14.93 5.88 17.68
C PHE A 261 14.90 5.18 19.05
N TYR A 262 14.45 3.94 19.10
CA TYR A 262 14.23 3.21 20.36
C TYR A 262 15.51 3.04 21.23
N ARG A 263 16.71 2.93 20.63
CA ARG A 263 17.97 2.82 21.37
C ARG A 263 18.38 4.11 22.12
N GLU A 264 17.91 5.27 21.69
CA GLU A 264 18.21 6.53 22.35
C GLU A 264 17.52 6.67 23.71
N ARG A 265 16.52 5.82 23.98
CA ARG A 265 15.78 5.80 25.25
C ARG A 265 16.34 4.84 26.29
N HIS A 266 17.16 3.90 25.84
CA HIS A 266 17.79 2.89 26.69
C HIS A 266 19.28 2.77 26.28
N PRO A 267 20.15 3.75 26.67
CA PRO A 267 21.58 3.73 26.37
C PRO A 267 22.28 2.57 27.09
#